data_cf4687db5975b6355c8bcd24b60802fd
#
_entry.id   cf4687db5975b6355c8bcd24b60802fd
#
_cell.length_a   1.000
_cell.length_b   1.000
_cell.length_c   1.000
_cell.angle_alpha   90.00
_cell.angle_beta   90.00
_cell.angle_gamma   90.00
#
_symmetry.space_group_name_H-M   'P 1'
#
loop_
_entity.id
_entity.type
_entity.pdbx_description
1 polymer ?
#
loop_
_entity_poly.entity_id
_entity_poly.type
_entity_poly.pdbx_seq_one_letter_code
_entity_poly.pdbx_strand_id
1 'polypeptide(L)'
;MNGLAIREPLPMRPATANERHYTPKEVAKLWAVSEKSVIRVFEKEPGVLVIQNSLGRHARRHRTLRIPFSVLERVHRSREVA
;
A
#
# COMPACT_ATOMS: atom_id res chain seq x y z
N MET A 1 2.39 -21.06 -27.13
CA MET A 1 2.41 -20.76 -26.64
C MET A 1 2.47 -20.31 -25.91
N ASN A 2 2.37 -20.08 -25.82
CA ASN A 2 2.45 -19.65 -25.10
C ASN A 2 2.38 -19.23 -24.22
N GLY A 3 2.35 -19.02 -24.12
CA GLY A 3 2.43 -18.52 -23.38
C GLY A 3 2.52 -18.50 -22.63
N LEU A 4 2.72 -18.72 -22.42
CA LEU A 4 2.97 -18.70 -21.66
C LEU A 4 3.44 -18.35 -20.87
N ALA A 5 3.43 -18.36 -20.81
CA ALA A 5 3.89 -18.21 -20.08
C ALA A 5 4.53 -17.47 -19.64
N ILE A 6 4.52 -17.07 -19.61
CA ILE A 6 5.14 -16.33 -19.28
C ILE A 6 4.79 -15.59 -18.42
N ARG A 7 4.77 -15.79 -17.75
CA ARG A 7 4.51 -15.21 -16.91
C ARG A 7 5.43 -14.77 -16.19
N GLU A 8 5.60 -14.12 -16.02
CA GLU A 8 6.47 -13.58 -15.45
C GLU A 8 6.21 -13.27 -14.17
N PRO A 9 6.92 -13.19 -13.51
CA PRO A 9 6.80 -12.99 -12.24
C PRO A 9 6.23 -11.76 -12.03
N LEU A 10 5.67 -11.61 -11.17
CA LEU A 10 5.16 -10.60 -10.95
C LEU A 10 5.82 -9.67 -10.40
N PRO A 11 6.27 -9.17 -10.74
CA PRO A 11 7.08 -8.38 -10.30
C PRO A 11 6.55 -7.23 -9.82
N MET A 12 7.12 -6.42 -9.61
CA MET A 12 6.68 -5.39 -9.20
C MET A 12 6.10 -4.55 -10.13
N ARG A 13 4.95 -4.71 -10.54
CA ARG A 13 4.32 -3.90 -11.35
C ARG A 13 4.13 -2.64 -10.62
N PRO A 14 4.26 -1.49 -11.13
CA PRO A 14 3.98 -0.24 -10.49
C PRO A 14 2.52 -0.16 -10.14
N ALA A 15 2.21 0.45 -9.05
CA ALA A 15 0.83 0.65 -8.68
C ALA A 15 0.18 1.61 -9.66
N THR A 16 -1.10 1.46 -9.90
CA THR A 16 -1.79 2.32 -10.84
C THR A 16 -2.92 3.06 -10.14
N ALA A 17 -3.29 4.19 -10.73
CA ALA A 17 -4.34 5.00 -10.15
C ALA A 17 -5.69 4.32 -10.22
N ASN A 18 -5.84 3.38 -11.12
CA ASN A 18 -7.13 2.73 -11.29
C ASN A 18 -7.40 1.56 -10.39
N GLU A 19 -6.44 1.09 -9.69
CA GLU A 19 -6.71 -0.04 -8.84
C GLU A 19 -7.30 0.43 -7.53
N ARG A 20 -7.88 -0.47 -6.80
CA ARG A 20 -8.47 -0.13 -5.53
C ARG A 20 -7.40 0.31 -4.56
N HIS A 21 -7.68 1.34 -3.78
CA HIS A 21 -6.77 1.82 -2.75
C HIS A 21 -7.42 1.61 -1.39
N TYR A 22 -6.61 1.28 -0.42
CA TYR A 22 -7.08 1.01 0.92
C TYR A 22 -6.55 2.05 1.90
N THR A 23 -7.33 2.34 2.91
CA THR A 23 -6.85 3.23 3.96
C THR A 23 -6.11 2.40 4.99
N PRO A 24 -5.25 3.01 5.77
CA PRO A 24 -4.58 2.27 6.85
C PRO A 24 -5.59 1.63 7.80
N LYS A 25 -6.70 2.29 8.02
CA LYS A 25 -7.72 1.76 8.88
C LYS A 25 -8.33 0.48 8.31
N GLU A 26 -8.56 0.47 7.03
CA GLU A 26 -9.11 -0.71 6.38
C GLU A 26 -8.12 -1.88 6.45
N VAL A 27 -6.85 -1.61 6.22
CA VAL A 27 -5.86 -2.66 6.29
C VAL A 27 -5.70 -3.15 7.72
N ALA A 28 -5.80 -2.24 8.67
CA ALA A 28 -5.71 -2.62 10.07
C ALA A 28 -6.80 -3.61 10.42
N LYS A 29 -8.00 -3.39 9.87
CA LYS A 29 -9.06 -4.31 10.10
C LYS A 29 -8.84 -5.61 9.40
N LEU A 30 -8.39 -5.60 8.17
CA LEU A 30 -8.13 -6.82 7.44
C LEU A 30 -7.06 -7.67 8.11
N TRP A 31 -6.04 -7.05 8.62
CA TRP A 31 -4.93 -7.78 9.21
C TRP A 31 -5.06 -7.94 10.73
N ALA A 32 -6.08 -7.36 11.30
CA ALA A 32 -6.32 -7.39 12.73
C ALA A 32 -5.12 -6.86 13.53
N VAL A 33 -4.63 -5.72 13.09
CA VAL A 33 -3.54 -5.06 13.79
C VAL A 33 -3.91 -3.60 14.00
N SER A 34 -3.09 -2.87 14.71
CA SER A 34 -3.39 -1.47 14.94
C SER A 34 -3.12 -0.64 13.72
N GLU A 35 -3.79 0.46 13.59
CA GLU A 35 -3.61 1.36 12.48
C GLU A 35 -2.18 1.89 12.47
N LYS A 36 -1.64 2.15 13.64
CA LYS A 36 -0.30 2.60 13.76
C LYS A 36 0.69 1.62 13.18
N SER A 37 0.46 0.33 13.40
CA SER A 37 1.31 -0.70 12.84
C SER A 37 1.25 -0.68 11.33
N VAL A 38 0.07 -0.49 10.78
CA VAL A 38 -0.11 -0.44 9.33
C VAL A 38 0.66 0.75 8.77
N ILE A 39 0.54 1.90 9.40
CA ILE A 39 1.23 3.08 8.93
C ILE A 39 2.74 2.85 8.93
N ARG A 40 3.25 2.25 9.95
CA ARG A 40 4.65 1.97 10.00
C ARG A 40 5.12 1.06 8.89
N VAL A 41 4.32 0.08 8.57
CA VAL A 41 4.68 -0.87 7.54
C VAL A 41 4.67 -0.24 6.16
N PHE A 42 3.69 0.60 5.90
CA PHE A 42 3.51 1.13 4.56
C PHE A 42 4.06 2.52 4.27
N GLU A 43 4.40 3.26 5.27
CA GLU A 43 4.77 4.65 5.01
C GLU A 43 6.00 4.83 4.13
N LYS A 44 6.83 3.83 4.04
CA LYS A 44 7.99 3.92 3.16
C LYS A 44 7.96 2.93 2.03
N GLU A 45 6.85 2.29 1.82
CA GLU A 45 6.75 1.32 0.75
C GLU A 45 6.57 2.00 -0.59
N PRO A 46 7.32 1.61 -1.58
CA PRO A 46 7.15 2.20 -2.91
C PRO A 46 5.76 1.91 -3.42
N GLY A 47 5.17 2.86 -4.06
CA GLY A 47 3.84 2.71 -4.64
C GLY A 47 2.71 3.18 -3.76
N VAL A 48 2.96 3.43 -2.49
CA VAL A 48 1.92 3.93 -1.61
C VAL A 48 1.70 5.42 -1.93
N LEU A 49 0.44 5.80 -2.04
CA LEU A 49 0.11 7.17 -2.33
C LEU A 49 0.13 7.97 -1.04
N VAL A 50 0.91 9.01 -1.00
CA VAL A 50 1.01 9.86 0.17
C VAL A 50 0.55 11.25 -0.19
N ILE A 51 -0.48 11.71 0.48
CA ILE A 51 -0.98 13.04 0.25
C ILE A 51 -0.73 13.84 1.51
N GLN A 52 0.00 14.91 1.37
CA GLN A 52 0.28 15.73 2.48
C GLN A 52 -0.43 17.01 2.37
N ASN A 53 -1.23 17.32 3.31
CA ASN A 53 -1.96 18.53 3.26
C ASN A 53 -1.42 19.46 4.29
N SER A 54 -0.99 20.64 3.89
CA SER A 54 -0.55 21.55 4.84
C SER A 54 -1.34 22.78 4.59
N LEU A 55 -2.40 22.96 5.27
CA LEU A 55 -3.19 24.06 5.09
C LEU A 55 -2.93 25.07 6.13
N GLY A 56 -2.41 26.14 5.85
CA GLY A 56 -2.22 27.21 6.77
C GLY A 56 -1.10 27.01 7.74
N ARG A 57 -0.75 28.00 8.46
CA ARG A 57 0.39 27.89 9.26
C ARG A 57 0.19 27.11 10.50
N HIS A 58 -0.99 26.98 10.97
CA HIS A 58 -1.20 26.18 12.14
C HIS A 58 -1.65 24.79 11.85
N ALA A 59 -1.74 24.42 10.60
CA ALA A 59 -2.25 23.11 10.28
C ALA A 59 -1.22 22.09 10.60
N ARG A 60 -1.62 20.99 11.20
CA ARG A 60 -0.74 19.97 11.44
C ARG A 60 -0.50 19.33 10.18
N ARG A 61 0.60 18.74 9.93
CA ARG A 61 0.82 18.02 8.75
C ARG A 61 0.08 16.80 8.84
N HIS A 62 -0.89 16.60 8.05
CA HIS A 62 -1.62 15.37 7.99
C HIS A 62 -1.14 14.61 6.79
N ARG A 63 -0.66 13.43 7.00
CA ARG A 63 -0.26 12.60 5.90
C ARG A 63 -1.36 11.61 5.70
N THR A 64 -1.91 11.57 4.53
CA THR A 64 -2.93 10.64 4.18
C THR A 64 -2.29 9.55 3.33
N LEU A 65 -2.35 8.35 3.78
CA LEU A 65 -1.80 7.23 3.02
C LEU A 65 -2.91 6.45 2.37
N ARG A 66 -2.69 6.09 1.13
CA ARG A 66 -3.62 5.19 0.45
C ARG A 66 -2.79 4.07 -0.14
N ILE A 67 -3.18 2.87 0.14
CA ILE A 67 -2.40 1.70 -0.18
C ILE A 67 -3.02 0.97 -1.35
N PRO A 68 -2.39 1.01 -2.52
CA PRO A 68 -2.96 0.33 -3.69
C PRO A 68 -2.98 -1.17 -3.47
N PHE A 69 -3.96 -1.82 -4.08
CA PHE A 69 -4.10 -3.25 -3.97
C PHE A 69 -2.81 -4.01 -4.29
N SER A 70 -2.12 -3.61 -5.34
CA SER A 70 -0.89 -4.28 -5.73
C SER A 70 0.18 -4.19 -4.64
N VAL A 71 0.24 -3.05 -3.96
CA VAL A 71 1.21 -2.87 -2.89
C VAL A 71 0.80 -3.69 -1.67
N LEU A 72 -0.49 -3.70 -1.38
CA LEU A 72 -0.99 -4.49 -0.27
C LEU A 72 -0.65 -5.96 -0.46
N GLU A 73 -0.87 -6.46 -1.66
CA GLU A 73 -0.57 -7.85 -1.97
C GLU A 73 0.92 -8.15 -1.89
N ARG A 74 1.73 -7.24 -2.41
CA ARG A 74 3.16 -7.44 -2.39
C ARG A 74 3.71 -7.50 -0.97
N VAL A 75 3.28 -6.57 -0.13
CA VAL A 75 3.74 -6.53 1.24
C VAL A 75 3.24 -7.73 2.02
N HIS A 76 1.99 -8.10 1.80
CA HIS A 76 1.43 -9.26 2.48
C HIS A 76 2.25 -10.50 2.14
N ARG A 77 2.53 -10.68 0.85
CA ARG A 77 3.29 -11.83 0.43
C ARG A 77 4.68 -11.82 1.02
N SER A 78 5.31 -10.69 1.12
CA SER A 78 6.66 -10.62 1.64
C SER A 78 6.72 -10.94 3.13
N ARG A 79 5.60 -10.87 3.81
CA ARG A 79 5.58 -11.14 5.24
C ARG A 79 4.94 -12.45 5.62
N GLU A 80 4.56 -13.22 4.64
CA GLU A 80 4.02 -14.54 4.94
C GLU A 80 5.12 -15.46 5.43
N VAL A 81 4.79 -16.29 6.38
CA VAL A 81 5.76 -17.25 6.88
C VAL A 81 5.50 -18.54 6.13
N ALA A 82 6.51 -19.02 5.50
CA ALA A 82 6.34 -20.20 4.64
C ALA A 82 6.10 -21.47 5.39
#